data_b011d38d956fc821b44f4f509023f3bb
#
_entry.id   b011d38d956fc821b44f4f509023f3bb
#
_cell.length_a   1.000
_cell.length_b   1.000
_cell.length_c   1.000
_cell.angle_alpha   90.00
_cell.angle_beta   90.00
_cell.angle_gamma   90.00
#
_symmetry.space_group_name_H-M   'P 1'
#
loop_
_entity.id
_entity.type
_entity.pdbx_description
1 polymer ?
#
loop_
_entity_poly.entity_id
_entity_poly.type
_entity_poly.pdbx_seq_one_letter_code
_entity_poly.pdbx_strand_id
1 'polypeptide(L)'
;DMCGGAGVLGAMQAIGELRVPVNVIGIVPSSENLLGGRAMKPGDIFRAHSGKTIEVVNTDAEGRLILADALSYARRFKPLAVVDAATLTGACVVALGHQASAVMGNDAELVAEIRAAGERTGERCWELPMYEEYKEQLRSDFADLKNSGGRPAGAITAGWFLREFVDYPWCHVDVAGTAWGDGKLSYQSKGATGVPARLFAEWVLARAG
;
A
#
# COMPACT_ATOMS: atom_id res chain seq x y z
N ASP A 1 1.41 11.93 -3.49
CA ASP A 1 1.49 10.72 -2.64
C ASP A 1 0.22 10.49 -1.81
N MET A 2 -0.93 10.92 -2.34
CA MET A 2 -2.22 10.79 -1.63
C MET A 2 -3.25 9.93 -2.39
N CYS A 3 -2.94 9.45 -3.59
CA CYS A 3 -3.92 8.79 -4.45
C CYS A 3 -4.41 7.45 -3.87
N GLY A 4 -3.58 6.71 -3.15
CA GLY A 4 -4.00 5.49 -2.44
C GLY A 4 -5.11 5.78 -1.42
N GLY A 5 -4.89 6.78 -0.55
CA GLY A 5 -5.88 7.21 0.44
C GLY A 5 -7.17 7.73 -0.21
N ALA A 6 -7.05 8.52 -1.30
CA ALA A 6 -8.21 8.99 -2.06
C ALA A 6 -8.99 7.82 -2.68
N GLY A 7 -8.29 6.79 -3.20
CA GLY A 7 -8.92 5.57 -3.71
C GLY A 7 -9.67 4.80 -2.63
N VAL A 8 -9.10 4.70 -1.41
CA VAL A 8 -9.78 4.10 -0.25
C VAL A 8 -11.07 4.87 0.09
N LEU A 9 -11.02 6.21 0.16
CA LEU A 9 -12.21 7.02 0.42
C LEU A 9 -13.28 6.82 -0.66
N GLY A 10 -12.89 6.79 -1.95
CA GLY A 10 -13.80 6.51 -3.05
C GLY A 10 -14.43 5.12 -2.99
N ALA A 11 -13.65 4.10 -2.62
CA ALA A 11 -14.17 2.75 -2.41
C ALA A 11 -15.17 2.70 -1.25
N MET A 12 -14.85 3.34 -0.11
CA MET A 12 -15.74 3.40 1.06
C MET A 12 -17.06 4.11 0.73
N GLN A 13 -17.01 5.18 -0.07
CA GLN A 13 -18.23 5.84 -0.55
C GLN A 13 -19.09 4.87 -1.38
N ALA A 14 -18.48 4.21 -2.38
CA ALA A 14 -19.20 3.26 -3.25
C ALA A 14 -19.82 2.11 -2.46
N ILE A 15 -19.06 1.49 -1.53
CA ILE A 15 -19.51 0.40 -0.67
C ILE A 15 -20.70 0.84 0.19
N GLY A 16 -20.64 2.06 0.75
CA GLY A 16 -21.73 2.62 1.56
C GLY A 16 -22.98 2.92 0.75
N GLU A 17 -22.85 3.52 -0.42
CA GLU A 17 -23.99 3.82 -1.33
C GLU A 17 -24.66 2.54 -1.85
N LEU A 18 -23.87 1.51 -2.16
CA LEU A 18 -24.36 0.20 -2.59
C LEU A 18 -24.97 -0.62 -1.43
N ARG A 19 -24.79 -0.18 -0.19
CA ARG A 19 -25.26 -0.89 1.02
C ARG A 19 -24.81 -2.34 1.07
N VAL A 20 -23.55 -2.58 0.74
CA VAL A 20 -22.97 -3.94 0.71
C VAL A 20 -23.06 -4.54 2.12
N PRO A 21 -23.63 -5.77 2.30
CA PRO A 21 -23.90 -6.34 3.63
C PRO A 21 -22.65 -6.95 4.29
N VAL A 22 -21.58 -6.15 4.41
CA VAL A 22 -20.32 -6.54 5.05
C VAL A 22 -19.81 -5.42 5.97
N ASN A 23 -19.06 -5.79 7.00
CA ASN A 23 -18.40 -4.82 7.86
C ASN A 23 -17.07 -4.41 7.22
N VAL A 24 -16.96 -3.17 6.80
CA VAL A 24 -15.76 -2.59 6.21
C VAL A 24 -15.30 -1.39 7.02
N ILE A 25 -14.01 -1.29 7.27
CA ILE A 25 -13.39 -0.16 7.97
C ILE A 25 -12.33 0.44 7.04
N GLY A 26 -12.47 1.72 6.70
CA GLY A 26 -11.46 2.47 6.00
C GLY A 26 -10.53 3.19 7.00
N ILE A 27 -9.21 3.03 6.83
CA ILE A 27 -8.19 3.74 7.60
C ILE A 27 -7.31 4.49 6.62
N VAL A 28 -7.20 5.81 6.78
CA VAL A 28 -6.36 6.66 5.93
C VAL A 28 -5.42 7.45 6.82
N PRO A 29 -4.19 6.95 7.07
CA PRO A 29 -3.19 7.71 7.79
C PRO A 29 -2.78 8.92 6.95
N SER A 30 -2.80 10.11 7.52
CA SER A 30 -2.50 11.34 6.82
C SER A 30 -1.60 12.22 7.67
N SER A 31 -0.55 12.76 7.06
CA SER A 31 0.40 13.67 7.70
C SER A 31 0.90 14.68 6.69
N GLU A 32 1.15 15.91 7.14
CA GLU A 32 1.90 16.86 6.33
C GLU A 32 3.34 16.38 6.15
N ASN A 33 3.88 16.59 4.96
CA ASN A 33 5.26 16.26 4.62
C ASN A 33 5.94 17.51 4.04
N LEU A 34 6.50 18.35 4.94
CA LEU A 34 7.09 19.62 4.61
C LEU A 34 8.54 19.70 5.10
N LEU A 35 9.35 20.45 4.37
CA LEU A 35 10.71 20.80 4.80
C LEU A 35 10.65 21.69 6.04
N GLY A 36 11.53 21.42 7.00
CA GLY A 36 11.59 22.23 8.22
C GLY A 36 12.66 21.78 9.20
N GLY A 37 13.01 22.64 10.14
CA GLY A 37 14.04 22.34 11.15
C GLY A 37 13.71 21.20 12.10
N ARG A 38 12.44 20.76 12.14
CA ARG A 38 11.97 19.62 12.93
C ARG A 38 11.56 18.43 12.06
N ALA A 39 11.81 18.51 10.74
CA ALA A 39 11.53 17.42 9.83
C ALA A 39 12.46 16.23 10.11
N MET A 40 12.00 15.07 9.75
CA MET A 40 12.73 13.81 9.80
C MET A 40 14.04 13.88 8.99
N LYS A 41 15.10 13.26 9.48
CA LYS A 41 16.42 13.23 8.82
C LYS A 41 16.98 11.80 8.78
N PRO A 42 17.86 11.51 7.83
CA PRO A 42 18.60 10.25 7.84
C PRO A 42 19.38 10.08 9.15
N GLY A 43 19.31 8.88 9.71
CA GLY A 43 19.89 8.54 11.02
C GLY A 43 18.91 8.70 12.19
N ASP A 44 17.75 9.31 12.01
CA ASP A 44 16.71 9.31 13.04
C ASP A 44 16.16 7.89 13.24
N ILE A 45 15.82 7.55 14.49
CA ILE A 45 15.18 6.28 14.83
C ILE A 45 13.83 6.57 15.45
N PHE A 46 12.78 6.04 14.84
CA PHE A 46 11.41 6.17 15.33
C PHE A 46 10.90 4.85 15.90
N ARG A 47 9.99 4.95 16.85
CA ARG A 47 9.22 3.81 17.37
C ARG A 47 7.85 3.82 16.74
N ALA A 48 7.53 2.77 15.97
CA ALA A 48 6.21 2.56 15.39
C ALA A 48 5.17 2.21 16.46
N HIS A 49 3.89 2.34 16.11
CA HIS A 49 2.75 1.93 16.95
C HIS A 49 2.86 0.47 17.43
N SER A 50 3.46 -0.41 16.64
CA SER A 50 3.74 -1.81 17.02
C SER A 50 4.76 -1.97 18.16
N GLY A 51 5.51 -0.92 18.46
CA GLY A 51 6.66 -0.94 19.37
C GLY A 51 8.01 -1.19 18.69
N LYS A 52 8.04 -1.65 17.43
CA LYS A 52 9.27 -1.81 16.64
C LYS A 52 9.94 -0.46 16.40
N THR A 53 11.27 -0.46 16.39
CA THR A 53 12.09 0.70 16.07
C THR A 53 12.48 0.67 14.59
N ILE A 54 12.49 1.84 13.95
CA ILE A 54 12.77 2.00 12.52
C ILE A 54 13.86 3.04 12.35
N GLU A 55 14.97 2.64 11.73
CA GLU A 55 16.03 3.55 11.30
C GLU A 55 15.63 4.21 9.97
N VAL A 56 15.62 5.53 9.93
CA VAL A 56 15.40 6.30 8.71
C VAL A 56 16.71 6.43 7.95
N VAL A 57 16.82 5.77 6.83
CA VAL A 57 17.96 5.89 5.92
C VAL A 57 17.61 6.67 4.64
N ASN A 58 16.30 6.82 4.38
CA ASN A 58 15.77 7.58 3.26
C ASN A 58 14.52 8.34 3.71
N THR A 59 14.55 9.66 3.68
CA THR A 59 13.44 10.52 4.09
C THR A 59 12.29 10.57 3.07
N ASP A 60 12.54 10.18 1.82
CA ASP A 60 11.54 10.01 0.76
C ASP A 60 10.77 8.66 0.89
N ALA A 61 11.07 7.88 1.90
CA ALA A 61 10.35 6.66 2.27
C ALA A 61 9.51 6.87 3.56
N GLU A 62 8.90 8.02 3.71
CA GLU A 62 8.10 8.43 4.87
C GLU A 62 6.69 7.83 4.88
N GLY A 63 6.07 7.69 3.71
CA GLY A 63 4.69 7.19 3.58
C GLY A 63 4.52 5.80 4.18
N ARG A 64 5.52 4.93 4.03
CA ARG A 64 5.49 3.59 4.64
C ARG A 64 5.57 3.61 6.16
N LEU A 65 6.10 4.67 6.78
CA LEU A 65 6.15 4.81 8.23
C LEU A 65 4.76 5.02 8.81
N ILE A 66 3.98 5.95 8.24
CA ILE A 66 2.59 6.17 8.68
C ILE A 66 1.70 4.99 8.32
N LEU A 67 1.96 4.31 7.19
CA LEU A 67 1.22 3.11 6.79
C LEU A 67 1.49 1.94 7.73
N ALA A 68 2.73 1.76 8.20
CA ALA A 68 3.09 0.77 9.21
C ALA A 68 2.30 0.96 10.52
N ASP A 69 2.11 2.20 10.95
CA ASP A 69 1.31 2.52 12.12
C ASP A 69 -0.17 2.19 11.90
N ALA A 70 -0.72 2.54 10.74
CA ALA A 70 -2.10 2.21 10.38
C ALA A 70 -2.35 0.69 10.31
N LEU A 71 -1.43 -0.07 9.70
CA LEU A 71 -1.49 -1.53 9.64
C LEU A 71 -1.42 -2.15 11.03
N SER A 72 -0.50 -1.70 11.87
CA SER A 72 -0.40 -2.13 13.26
C SER A 72 -1.66 -1.79 14.07
N TYR A 73 -2.26 -0.62 13.84
CA TYR A 73 -3.50 -0.20 14.50
C TYR A 73 -4.70 -1.03 14.06
N ALA A 74 -4.74 -1.49 12.81
CA ALA A 74 -5.84 -2.28 12.25
C ALA A 74 -6.11 -3.58 13.03
N ARG A 75 -5.11 -4.16 13.71
CA ARG A 75 -5.25 -5.37 14.55
C ARG A 75 -6.38 -5.28 15.57
N ARG A 76 -6.63 -4.09 16.13
CA ARG A 76 -7.67 -3.89 17.15
C ARG A 76 -9.06 -4.26 16.67
N PHE A 77 -9.29 -4.26 15.37
CA PHE A 77 -10.56 -4.61 14.75
C PHE A 77 -10.69 -6.10 14.42
N LYS A 78 -9.61 -6.89 14.63
CA LYS A 78 -9.56 -8.34 14.32
C LYS A 78 -10.04 -8.61 12.87
N PRO A 79 -9.42 -7.99 11.86
CA PRO A 79 -9.89 -8.09 10.50
C PRO A 79 -9.75 -9.51 9.96
N LEU A 80 -10.69 -9.94 9.12
CA LEU A 80 -10.57 -11.18 8.34
C LEU A 80 -9.53 -11.04 7.23
N ALA A 81 -9.41 -9.84 6.66
CA ALA A 81 -8.38 -9.48 5.70
C ALA A 81 -8.18 -7.96 5.70
N VAL A 82 -6.99 -7.51 5.36
CA VAL A 82 -6.67 -6.09 5.14
C VAL A 82 -6.03 -5.93 3.77
N VAL A 83 -6.53 -4.96 3.02
CA VAL A 83 -5.90 -4.54 1.77
C VAL A 83 -5.57 -3.06 1.90
N ASP A 84 -4.33 -2.71 1.63
CA ASP A 84 -3.92 -1.31 1.62
C ASP A 84 -3.43 -0.88 0.24
N ALA A 85 -3.45 0.43 -0.01
CA ALA A 85 -2.97 1.01 -1.25
C ALA A 85 -2.19 2.29 -0.98
N ALA A 86 -1.08 2.43 -1.68
CA ALA A 86 -0.28 3.64 -1.65
C ALA A 86 0.45 3.86 -2.98
N THR A 87 0.75 5.11 -3.31
CA THR A 87 1.78 5.49 -4.27
C THR A 87 3.14 5.27 -3.60
N LEU A 88 3.50 3.99 -3.36
CA LEU A 88 4.53 3.67 -2.39
C LEU A 88 5.94 3.81 -2.97
N THR A 89 6.14 3.38 -4.23
CA THR A 89 7.51 3.32 -4.77
C THR A 89 7.62 3.75 -6.23
N GLY A 90 8.63 4.56 -6.52
CA GLY A 90 9.07 4.76 -7.90
C GLY A 90 9.60 3.46 -8.55
N ALA A 91 10.05 2.50 -7.74
CA ALA A 91 10.51 1.19 -8.22
C ALA A 91 9.38 0.38 -8.86
N CYS A 92 8.14 0.51 -8.39
CA CYS A 92 6.96 -0.09 -9.02
C CYS A 92 6.77 0.46 -10.44
N VAL A 93 6.94 1.77 -10.63
CA VAL A 93 6.85 2.41 -11.96
C VAL A 93 7.93 1.89 -12.90
N VAL A 94 9.15 1.69 -12.41
CA VAL A 94 10.26 1.11 -13.19
C VAL A 94 9.96 -0.33 -13.60
N ALA A 95 9.35 -1.12 -12.70
CA ALA A 95 9.08 -2.54 -12.94
C ALA A 95 7.87 -2.77 -13.88
N LEU A 96 6.76 -2.06 -13.68
CA LEU A 96 5.46 -2.34 -14.32
C LEU A 96 4.96 -1.19 -15.21
N GLY A 97 5.66 -0.05 -15.22
CA GLY A 97 5.23 1.14 -15.95
C GLY A 97 3.93 1.71 -15.41
N HIS A 98 3.04 2.12 -16.32
CA HIS A 98 1.76 2.73 -15.99
C HIS A 98 0.56 1.83 -16.33
N GLN A 99 0.80 0.54 -16.60
CA GLN A 99 -0.22 -0.38 -17.11
C GLN A 99 -0.83 -1.28 -16.02
N ALA A 100 -0.10 -1.49 -14.94
CA ALA A 100 -0.55 -2.31 -13.82
C ALA A 100 0.03 -1.79 -12.50
N SER A 101 -0.74 -1.95 -11.43
CA SER A 101 -0.25 -1.79 -10.04
C SER A 101 0.49 -3.03 -9.60
N ALA A 102 1.48 -2.90 -8.72
CA ALA A 102 2.09 -4.07 -8.10
C ALA A 102 1.24 -4.55 -6.92
N VAL A 103 1.11 -5.86 -6.76
CA VAL A 103 0.51 -6.45 -5.56
C VAL A 103 1.50 -7.37 -4.86
N MET A 104 1.48 -7.34 -3.54
CA MET A 104 2.32 -8.13 -2.65
C MET A 104 1.52 -8.48 -1.40
N GLY A 105 1.63 -9.70 -0.91
CA GLY A 105 0.86 -10.10 0.26
C GLY A 105 1.46 -11.29 1.01
N ASN A 106 0.84 -11.63 2.13
CA ASN A 106 1.20 -12.78 2.95
C ASN A 106 0.18 -13.92 2.84
N ASP A 107 -0.84 -13.75 2.01
CA ASP A 107 -1.92 -14.70 1.78
C ASP A 107 -2.18 -14.80 0.27
N ALA A 108 -1.89 -15.97 -0.29
CA ALA A 108 -1.95 -16.18 -1.74
C ALA A 108 -3.39 -16.11 -2.28
N GLU A 109 -4.38 -16.52 -1.47
CA GLU A 109 -5.79 -16.48 -1.87
C GLU A 109 -6.26 -15.02 -1.95
N LEU A 110 -5.93 -14.22 -0.94
CA LEU A 110 -6.23 -12.78 -0.94
C LEU A 110 -5.57 -12.05 -2.12
N VAL A 111 -4.31 -12.36 -2.42
CA VAL A 111 -3.61 -11.77 -3.58
C VAL A 111 -4.31 -12.16 -4.88
N ALA A 112 -4.74 -13.42 -5.02
CA ALA A 112 -5.48 -13.88 -6.19
C ALA A 112 -6.85 -13.18 -6.33
N GLU A 113 -7.58 -12.97 -5.23
CA GLU A 113 -8.84 -12.22 -5.22
C GLU A 113 -8.64 -10.76 -5.70
N ILE A 114 -7.61 -10.08 -5.19
CA ILE A 114 -7.30 -8.71 -5.59
C ILE A 114 -6.94 -8.63 -7.07
N ARG A 115 -6.13 -9.55 -7.57
CA ARG A 115 -5.81 -9.62 -9.00
C ARG A 115 -7.05 -9.86 -9.86
N ALA A 116 -7.92 -10.78 -9.45
CA ALA A 116 -9.18 -11.06 -10.15
C ALA A 116 -10.12 -9.84 -10.16
N ALA A 117 -10.23 -9.10 -9.06
CA ALA A 117 -10.98 -7.85 -8.99
C ALA A 117 -10.37 -6.78 -9.92
N GLY A 118 -9.05 -6.70 -9.97
CA GLY A 118 -8.33 -5.80 -10.88
C GLY A 118 -8.64 -6.06 -12.35
N GLU A 119 -8.68 -7.33 -12.76
CA GLU A 119 -9.04 -7.71 -14.14
C GLU A 119 -10.50 -7.35 -14.47
N ARG A 120 -11.45 -7.59 -13.54
CA ARG A 120 -12.87 -7.27 -13.78
C ARG A 120 -13.12 -5.77 -13.89
N THR A 121 -12.37 -4.95 -13.15
CA THR A 121 -12.55 -3.48 -13.11
C THR A 121 -11.68 -2.72 -14.10
N GLY A 122 -10.71 -3.38 -14.73
CA GLY A 122 -9.69 -2.75 -15.55
C GLY A 122 -8.62 -1.99 -14.76
N GLU A 123 -8.61 -2.11 -13.42
CA GLU A 123 -7.53 -1.62 -12.54
C GLU A 123 -6.52 -2.74 -12.31
N ARG A 124 -5.83 -3.13 -13.38
CA ARG A 124 -4.97 -4.31 -13.44
C ARG A 124 -3.89 -4.32 -12.39
N CYS A 125 -3.63 -5.52 -11.85
CA CYS A 125 -2.59 -5.76 -10.86
C CYS A 125 -1.67 -6.90 -11.29
N TRP A 126 -0.39 -6.80 -10.94
CA TRP A 126 0.58 -7.87 -11.13
C TRP A 126 1.33 -8.16 -9.84
N GLU A 127 1.43 -9.45 -9.51
CA GLU A 127 2.07 -9.90 -8.28
C GLU A 127 3.60 -9.82 -8.40
N LEU A 128 4.24 -9.26 -7.38
CA LEU A 128 5.67 -9.29 -7.19
C LEU A 128 6.04 -10.30 -6.08
N PRO A 129 7.19 -11.00 -6.23
CA PRO A 129 7.56 -12.08 -5.30
C PRO A 129 7.93 -11.52 -3.91
N MET A 130 7.52 -12.24 -2.87
CA MET A 130 7.83 -11.92 -1.47
C MET A 130 8.74 -13.00 -0.87
N TYR A 131 9.92 -13.27 -1.51
CA TYR A 131 10.92 -14.20 -0.94
C TYR A 131 11.58 -13.60 0.29
N GLU A 132 11.82 -14.41 1.31
CA GLU A 132 12.37 -13.95 2.61
C GLU A 132 13.75 -13.31 2.50
N GLU A 133 14.54 -13.71 1.51
CA GLU A 133 15.88 -13.18 1.25
C GLU A 133 15.88 -11.67 1.02
N TYR A 134 14.80 -11.09 0.49
CA TYR A 134 14.67 -9.64 0.32
C TYR A 134 14.61 -8.88 1.64
N LYS A 135 14.20 -9.54 2.73
CA LYS A 135 14.12 -8.95 4.06
C LYS A 135 15.48 -8.53 4.59
N GLU A 136 16.56 -9.24 4.22
CA GLU A 136 17.92 -8.91 4.65
C GLU A 136 18.34 -7.47 4.27
N GLN A 137 17.77 -6.91 3.20
CA GLN A 137 18.04 -5.54 2.78
C GLN A 137 17.50 -4.49 3.77
N LEU A 138 16.57 -4.87 4.65
CA LEU A 138 15.98 -4.00 5.68
C LEU A 138 16.70 -4.10 7.02
N ARG A 139 17.71 -4.95 7.16
CA ARG A 139 18.45 -5.10 8.41
C ARG A 139 19.12 -3.80 8.83
N SER A 140 18.93 -3.41 10.07
CA SER A 140 19.60 -2.28 10.72
C SER A 140 20.55 -2.78 11.80
N ASP A 141 21.64 -2.04 12.03
CA ASP A 141 22.53 -2.25 13.16
C ASP A 141 22.09 -1.46 14.41
N PHE A 142 21.14 -0.54 14.27
CA PHE A 142 20.73 0.41 15.31
C PHE A 142 19.26 0.32 15.69
N ALA A 143 18.44 -0.32 14.88
CA ALA A 143 17.00 -0.48 15.09
C ALA A 143 16.54 -1.88 14.66
N ASP A 144 15.27 -2.21 14.85
CA ASP A 144 14.72 -3.49 14.41
C ASP A 144 14.75 -3.63 12.88
N LEU A 145 14.58 -2.51 12.15
CA LEU A 145 14.66 -2.48 10.68
C LEU A 145 14.94 -1.07 10.16
N LYS A 146 15.39 -0.99 8.88
CA LYS A 146 15.48 0.26 8.12
C LYS A 146 14.17 0.54 7.40
N ASN A 147 13.89 1.83 7.15
CA ASN A 147 12.73 2.21 6.33
C ASN A 147 12.93 1.98 4.82
N SER A 148 14.15 1.68 4.35
CA SER A 148 14.44 1.42 2.93
C SER A 148 15.53 0.38 2.75
N GLY A 149 15.34 -0.54 1.80
CA GLY A 149 16.34 -1.54 1.38
C GLY A 149 17.24 -1.04 0.24
N GLY A 150 17.10 0.21 -0.20
CA GLY A 150 17.85 0.77 -1.32
C GLY A 150 17.19 0.52 -2.69
N ARG A 151 17.96 0.70 -3.78
CA ARG A 151 17.44 0.64 -5.16
C ARG A 151 17.06 -0.76 -5.65
N PRO A 152 17.87 -1.84 -5.41
CA PRO A 152 17.52 -3.18 -5.88
C PRO A 152 16.22 -3.68 -5.23
N ALA A 153 15.31 -4.20 -6.05
CA ALA A 153 14.01 -4.74 -5.62
C ALA A 153 13.18 -3.75 -4.76
N GLY A 154 13.27 -2.44 -5.00
CA GLY A 154 12.73 -1.40 -4.13
C GLY A 154 11.24 -1.53 -3.82
N ALA A 155 10.41 -1.99 -4.76
CA ALA A 155 8.99 -2.25 -4.51
C ALA A 155 8.81 -3.46 -3.57
N ILE A 156 9.59 -4.52 -3.78
CA ILE A 156 9.50 -5.75 -2.98
C ILE A 156 9.98 -5.49 -1.54
N THR A 157 11.09 -4.78 -1.37
CA THR A 157 11.60 -4.44 -0.03
C THR A 157 10.66 -3.48 0.71
N ALA A 158 9.94 -2.60 -0.01
CA ALA A 158 8.88 -1.78 0.57
C ALA A 158 7.70 -2.65 1.05
N GLY A 159 7.28 -3.64 0.26
CA GLY A 159 6.30 -4.64 0.67
C GLY A 159 6.75 -5.42 1.91
N TRP A 160 8.01 -5.86 1.96
CA TRP A 160 8.59 -6.53 3.13
C TRP A 160 8.62 -5.63 4.37
N PHE A 161 8.90 -4.34 4.20
CA PHE A 161 8.80 -3.39 5.30
C PHE A 161 7.39 -3.38 5.90
N LEU A 162 6.34 -3.27 5.08
CA LEU A 162 4.95 -3.27 5.54
C LEU A 162 4.56 -4.62 6.17
N ARG A 163 5.04 -5.73 5.61
CA ARG A 163 4.80 -7.09 6.10
C ARG A 163 5.21 -7.26 7.57
N GLU A 164 6.21 -6.54 8.04
CA GLU A 164 6.68 -6.58 9.42
C GLU A 164 5.66 -6.06 10.46
N PHE A 165 4.62 -5.37 10.01
CA PHE A 165 3.61 -4.73 10.87
C PHE A 165 2.24 -5.41 10.81
N VAL A 166 2.11 -6.54 10.11
CA VAL A 166 0.85 -7.28 9.95
C VAL A 166 0.98 -8.71 10.48
N ASP A 167 -0.10 -9.22 11.12
CA ASP A 167 -0.24 -10.58 11.64
C ASP A 167 -1.59 -11.22 11.25
N TYR A 168 -2.21 -10.69 10.21
CA TYR A 168 -3.48 -11.10 9.61
C TYR A 168 -3.32 -11.25 8.09
N PRO A 169 -4.28 -11.86 7.36
CA PRO A 169 -4.27 -11.90 5.90
C PRO A 169 -4.19 -10.48 5.32
N TRP A 170 -3.18 -10.22 4.49
CA TRP A 170 -2.85 -8.88 4.03
C TRP A 170 -2.37 -8.88 2.58
N CYS A 171 -2.78 -7.84 1.85
CA CYS A 171 -2.31 -7.53 0.50
C CYS A 171 -2.09 -6.02 0.35
N HIS A 172 -0.92 -5.65 -0.14
CA HIS A 172 -0.57 -4.28 -0.53
C HIS A 172 -0.74 -4.08 -2.03
N VAL A 173 -1.27 -2.93 -2.42
CA VAL A 173 -1.40 -2.49 -3.82
C VAL A 173 -0.58 -1.22 -4.02
N ASP A 174 0.58 -1.33 -4.67
CA ASP A 174 1.40 -0.17 -5.03
C ASP A 174 0.86 0.46 -6.31
N VAL A 175 0.19 1.58 -6.16
CA VAL A 175 -0.48 2.32 -7.25
C VAL A 175 0.37 3.45 -7.83
N ALA A 176 1.65 3.54 -7.49
CA ALA A 176 2.52 4.64 -7.93
C ALA A 176 2.54 4.80 -9.46
N GLY A 177 2.50 3.70 -10.22
CA GLY A 177 2.49 3.73 -11.68
C GLY A 177 1.13 4.04 -12.30
N THR A 178 0.03 3.71 -11.62
CA THR A 178 -1.33 3.76 -12.16
C THR A 178 -2.16 4.93 -11.63
N ALA A 179 -1.69 5.61 -10.61
CA ALA A 179 -2.41 6.69 -9.93
C ALA A 179 -2.62 7.94 -10.80
N TRP A 180 -1.86 8.10 -11.88
CA TRP A 180 -1.92 9.25 -12.77
C TRP A 180 -2.04 8.80 -14.23
N GLY A 181 -3.11 9.25 -14.91
CA GLY A 181 -3.39 8.95 -16.31
C GLY A 181 -3.00 10.10 -17.26
N ASP A 182 -2.63 9.74 -18.48
CA ASP A 182 -2.30 10.69 -19.55
C ASP A 182 -3.51 11.08 -20.42
N GLY A 183 -4.70 10.53 -20.14
CA GLY A 183 -5.95 10.80 -20.85
C GLY A 183 -6.10 10.04 -22.16
N LYS A 184 -5.27 9.03 -22.45
CA LYS A 184 -5.39 8.23 -23.69
C LYS A 184 -6.52 7.21 -23.64
N LEU A 185 -6.94 6.79 -22.45
CA LEU A 185 -8.06 5.87 -22.30
C LEU A 185 -9.37 6.66 -22.35
N SER A 186 -10.32 6.20 -23.17
CA SER A 186 -11.60 6.90 -23.40
C SER A 186 -12.47 7.09 -22.16
N TYR A 187 -12.26 6.26 -21.14
CA TYR A 187 -13.01 6.28 -19.88
C TYR A 187 -12.23 6.94 -18.72
N GLN A 188 -11.04 7.48 -18.99
CA GLN A 188 -10.16 8.03 -17.96
C GLN A 188 -9.64 9.41 -18.39
N SER A 189 -9.92 10.43 -17.60
CA SER A 189 -9.39 11.77 -17.84
C SER A 189 -7.89 11.83 -17.59
N LYS A 190 -7.24 12.83 -18.13
CA LYS A 190 -5.87 13.19 -17.74
C LYS A 190 -5.88 13.65 -16.28
N GLY A 191 -4.96 13.13 -15.48
CA GLY A 191 -4.83 13.46 -14.07
C GLY A 191 -4.99 12.25 -13.17
N ALA A 192 -5.48 12.45 -11.95
CA ALA A 192 -5.72 11.38 -11.01
C ALA A 192 -6.75 10.37 -11.53
N THR A 193 -6.42 9.08 -11.47
CA THR A 193 -7.21 7.99 -12.07
C THR A 193 -8.31 7.46 -11.16
N GLY A 194 -8.19 7.71 -9.85
CA GLY A 194 -9.06 7.17 -8.82
C GLY A 194 -8.74 5.73 -8.40
N VAL A 195 -7.67 5.12 -8.98
CA VAL A 195 -7.23 3.79 -8.56
C VAL A 195 -6.84 3.80 -7.06
N PRO A 196 -7.18 2.75 -6.27
CA PRO A 196 -7.87 1.51 -6.63
C PRO A 196 -9.36 1.48 -6.17
N ALA A 197 -10.09 2.58 -6.32
CA ALA A 197 -11.47 2.68 -5.81
C ALA A 197 -12.39 1.59 -6.36
N ARG A 198 -12.36 1.35 -7.66
CA ARG A 198 -13.18 0.32 -8.31
C ARG A 198 -12.75 -1.08 -7.92
N LEU A 199 -11.44 -1.32 -7.88
CA LEU A 199 -10.86 -2.60 -7.48
C LEU A 199 -11.30 -2.98 -6.06
N PHE A 200 -11.19 -2.05 -5.11
CA PHE A 200 -11.57 -2.31 -3.72
C PHE A 200 -13.07 -2.49 -3.54
N ALA A 201 -13.89 -1.68 -4.21
CA ALA A 201 -15.33 -1.87 -4.19
C ALA A 201 -15.74 -3.24 -4.76
N GLU A 202 -15.17 -3.65 -5.89
CA GLU A 202 -15.40 -4.95 -6.53
C GLU A 202 -14.96 -6.12 -5.66
N TRP A 203 -13.78 -6.00 -5.01
CA TRP A 203 -13.29 -7.03 -4.10
C TRP A 203 -14.24 -7.21 -2.90
N VAL A 204 -14.73 -6.12 -2.32
CA VAL A 204 -15.68 -6.17 -1.20
C VAL A 204 -17.02 -6.76 -1.64
N LEU A 205 -17.52 -6.37 -2.82
CA LEU A 205 -18.76 -6.94 -3.40
C LEU A 205 -18.64 -8.45 -3.61
N ALA A 206 -17.52 -8.92 -4.14
CA ALA A 206 -17.27 -10.35 -4.35
C ALA A 206 -17.25 -11.16 -3.04
N ARG A 207 -16.89 -10.56 -1.92
CA ARG A 207 -16.91 -11.19 -0.59
C ARG A 207 -18.25 -11.11 0.12
N ALA A 208 -19.16 -10.32 -0.39
CA ALA A 208 -20.52 -10.19 0.17
C ALA A 208 -21.48 -11.31 -0.29
N GLY A 209 -21.04 -12.15 -1.25
CA GLY A 209 -21.80 -13.27 -1.76
C GLY A 209 -22.30 -13.05 -3.15
#